data_5ae7ec69d9969410e9e2782ed37422bc
#
_entry.id   5ae7ec69d9969410e9e2782ed37422bc
#
_cell.length_a   1.000
_cell.length_b   1.000
_cell.length_c   1.000
_cell.angle_alpha   90.00
_cell.angle_beta   90.00
_cell.angle_gamma   90.00
#
_symmetry.space_group_name_H-M   'P 1'
#
loop_
_entity.id
_entity.type
_entity.pdbx_description
1 polymer ?
#
loop_
_entity_poly.entity_id
_entity_poly.type
_entity_poly.pdbx_seq_one_letter_code
_entity_poly.pdbx_strand_id
1 'polypeptide(L)'
;MEKKHLIRDLVTELSSNNLAIFAGAGLSVAAGFVDWKDLLRNLAEDIGLDVDKEYDLITLAQYYVNEKNSRNKINQTILDEFSRRAQLTENHKILARLPIDTYWTTNYDSMIEDALKQEGKIVDVKYTNDHLPVSLHKKDATVYKMHGDYQHPNSTTLIKDDYEKYHLNKNDFFVALRGHLLTKK
;
A
#
# COMPACT_ATOMS: atom_id res chain seq x y z
N MET A 1 -13.28 -25.65 -1.19
CA MET A 1 -11.99 -26.14 -1.79
C MET A 1 -11.16 -26.74 -0.66
N GLU A 2 -10.68 -27.99 -0.81
CA GLU A 2 -9.87 -28.61 0.23
C GLU A 2 -8.51 -27.90 0.34
N LYS A 3 -8.04 -27.66 1.59
CA LYS A 3 -6.76 -26.98 1.87
C LYS A 3 -5.57 -27.55 1.08
N LYS A 4 -5.55 -28.88 0.86
CA LYS A 4 -4.49 -29.56 0.10
C LYS A 4 -4.48 -29.16 -1.40
N HIS A 5 -5.64 -28.99 -2.00
CA HIS A 5 -5.72 -28.55 -3.41
C HIS A 5 -5.23 -27.11 -3.55
N LEU A 6 -5.66 -26.21 -2.65
CA LEU A 6 -5.19 -24.83 -2.65
C LEU A 6 -3.66 -24.75 -2.54
N ILE A 7 -3.07 -25.46 -1.58
CA ILE A 7 -1.61 -25.48 -1.39
C ILE A 7 -0.90 -25.97 -2.66
N ARG A 8 -1.37 -27.06 -3.25
CA ARG A 8 -0.76 -27.60 -4.48
C ARG A 8 -0.82 -26.59 -5.63
N ASP A 9 -1.97 -25.96 -5.83
CA ASP A 9 -2.16 -24.97 -6.88
C ASP A 9 -1.26 -23.75 -6.65
N LEU A 10 -1.16 -23.25 -5.42
CA LEU A 10 -0.25 -22.17 -5.06
C LEU A 10 1.23 -22.54 -5.33
N VAL A 11 1.65 -23.76 -4.99
CA VAL A 11 3.02 -24.24 -5.25
C VAL A 11 3.30 -24.30 -6.75
N THR A 12 2.34 -24.76 -7.55
CA THR A 12 2.46 -24.83 -9.02
C THR A 12 2.63 -23.43 -9.62
N GLU A 13 1.78 -22.49 -9.23
CA GLU A 13 1.85 -21.10 -9.73
C GLU A 13 3.12 -20.39 -9.26
N LEU A 14 3.55 -20.65 -8.01
CA LEU A 14 4.80 -20.13 -7.48
C LEU A 14 6.01 -20.63 -8.29
N SER A 15 6.03 -21.93 -8.61
CA SER A 15 7.11 -22.54 -9.41
C SER A 15 7.15 -22.01 -10.86
N SER A 16 6.01 -21.54 -11.36
CA SER A 16 5.88 -20.95 -12.71
C SER A 16 6.07 -19.44 -12.74
N ASN A 17 6.41 -18.82 -11.60
CA ASN A 17 6.50 -17.36 -11.42
C ASN A 17 5.19 -16.61 -11.79
N ASN A 18 4.04 -17.23 -11.54
CA ASN A 18 2.72 -16.69 -11.86
C ASN A 18 2.01 -16.07 -10.65
N LEU A 19 2.61 -16.09 -9.45
CA LEU A 19 2.01 -15.49 -8.26
C LEU A 19 2.37 -14.01 -8.14
N ALA A 20 1.37 -13.23 -7.72
CA ALA A 20 1.56 -11.89 -7.21
C ALA A 20 0.86 -11.74 -5.84
N ILE A 21 1.35 -10.84 -5.01
CA ILE A 21 0.74 -10.49 -3.73
C ILE A 21 0.01 -9.16 -3.88
N PHE A 22 -1.23 -9.10 -3.36
CA PHE A 22 -1.93 -7.84 -3.12
C PHE A 22 -2.17 -7.71 -1.61
N ALA A 23 -1.49 -6.76 -0.99
CA ALA A 23 -1.53 -6.54 0.45
C ALA A 23 -2.21 -5.21 0.81
N GLY A 24 -3.00 -5.22 1.86
CA GLY A 24 -3.61 -4.03 2.43
C GLY A 24 -3.17 -3.80 3.88
N ALA A 25 -3.75 -2.81 4.55
CA ALA A 25 -3.39 -2.36 5.90
C ALA A 25 -3.35 -3.48 6.95
N GLY A 26 -4.19 -4.52 6.81
CA GLY A 26 -4.18 -5.67 7.72
C GLY A 26 -2.83 -6.39 7.84
N LEU A 27 -1.96 -6.30 6.83
CA LEU A 27 -0.61 -6.86 6.91
C LEU A 27 0.27 -6.06 7.89
N SER A 28 0.10 -4.73 7.95
CA SER A 28 0.94 -3.80 8.72
C SER A 28 0.40 -3.52 10.12
N VAL A 29 -0.91 -3.71 10.37
CA VAL A 29 -1.52 -3.52 11.71
C VAL A 29 -0.83 -4.39 12.76
N ALA A 30 -0.51 -5.66 12.42
CA ALA A 30 0.21 -6.56 13.32
C ALA A 30 1.65 -6.10 13.65
N ALA A 31 2.22 -5.19 12.87
CA ALA A 31 3.51 -4.57 13.11
C ALA A 31 3.41 -3.29 13.98
N GLY A 32 2.19 -2.89 14.37
CA GLY A 32 1.91 -1.76 15.24
C GLY A 32 1.56 -0.47 14.50
N PHE A 33 1.35 -0.50 13.19
CA PHE A 33 0.79 0.64 12.48
C PHE A 33 -0.70 0.77 12.72
N VAL A 34 -1.19 2.00 12.71
CA VAL A 34 -2.62 2.29 12.86
C VAL A 34 -3.40 1.88 11.62
N ASP A 35 -4.66 1.56 11.82
CA ASP A 35 -5.61 1.45 10.72
C ASP A 35 -6.08 2.83 10.22
N TRP A 36 -6.89 2.84 9.17
CA TRP A 36 -7.43 4.08 8.59
C TRP A 36 -8.23 4.92 9.57
N LYS A 37 -8.97 4.28 10.46
CA LYS A 37 -9.83 4.94 11.42
C LYS A 37 -9.01 5.69 12.45
N ASP A 38 -8.02 5.03 12.99
CA ASP A 38 -7.12 5.63 13.98
C ASP A 38 -6.22 6.70 13.35
N LEU A 39 -5.79 6.52 12.09
CA LEU A 39 -5.06 7.54 11.35
C LEU A 39 -5.84 8.87 11.24
N LEU A 40 -7.16 8.79 11.07
CA LEU A 40 -8.02 9.95 10.88
C LEU A 40 -8.62 10.50 12.18
N ARG A 41 -8.44 9.84 13.33
CA ARG A 41 -9.06 10.19 14.60
C ARG A 41 -8.82 11.65 15.01
N ASN A 42 -7.57 12.06 15.07
CA ASN A 42 -7.21 13.43 15.44
C ASN A 42 -7.70 14.47 14.41
N LEU A 43 -7.78 14.10 13.13
CA LEU A 43 -8.29 14.98 12.08
C LEU A 43 -9.81 15.17 12.21
N ALA A 44 -10.54 14.11 12.57
CA ALA A 44 -11.98 14.18 12.84
C ALA A 44 -12.27 15.08 14.04
N GLU A 45 -11.56 14.88 15.15
CA GLU A 45 -11.69 15.69 16.37
C GLU A 45 -11.43 17.19 16.11
N ASP A 46 -10.44 17.52 15.28
CA ASP A 46 -10.11 18.91 14.90
C ASP A 46 -11.25 19.65 14.18
N ILE A 47 -12.18 18.93 13.58
CA ILE A 47 -13.36 19.48 12.91
C ILE A 47 -14.67 19.14 13.62
N GLY A 48 -14.57 18.68 14.89
CA GLY A 48 -15.72 18.40 15.75
C GLY A 48 -16.48 17.13 15.38
N LEU A 49 -15.88 16.19 14.65
CA LEU A 49 -16.47 14.91 14.29
C LEU A 49 -15.91 13.77 15.17
N ASP A 50 -16.73 12.76 15.37
CA ASP A 50 -16.37 11.53 16.07
C ASP A 50 -16.15 10.43 15.03
N VAL A 51 -14.88 10.07 14.82
CA VAL A 51 -14.51 9.06 13.82
C VAL A 51 -15.19 7.70 14.04
N ASP A 52 -15.59 7.40 15.29
CA ASP A 52 -16.27 6.14 15.62
C ASP A 52 -17.71 6.08 15.13
N LYS A 53 -18.29 7.23 14.81
CA LYS A 53 -19.64 7.39 14.23
C LYS A 53 -19.64 7.54 12.71
N GLU A 54 -18.45 7.71 12.12
CA GLU A 54 -18.30 7.91 10.68
C GLU A 54 -18.07 6.58 9.95
N TYR A 55 -18.85 6.35 8.90
CA TYR A 55 -18.75 5.15 8.06
C TYR A 55 -17.93 5.38 6.79
N ASP A 56 -17.86 6.64 6.33
CA ASP A 56 -17.11 7.04 5.12
C ASP A 56 -15.89 7.88 5.50
N LEU A 57 -14.81 7.18 5.79
CA LEU A 57 -13.53 7.79 6.20
C LEU A 57 -12.89 8.62 5.09
N ILE A 58 -13.15 8.28 3.82
CA ILE A 58 -12.65 9.01 2.66
C ILE A 58 -13.32 10.38 2.59
N THR A 59 -14.64 10.41 2.76
CA THR A 59 -15.40 11.66 2.81
C THR A 59 -15.04 12.49 4.05
N LEU A 60 -14.80 11.88 5.21
CA LEU A 60 -14.32 12.58 6.41
C LEU A 60 -13.00 13.30 6.11
N ALA A 61 -12.03 12.61 5.51
CA ALA A 61 -10.75 13.23 5.14
C ALA A 61 -10.93 14.40 4.17
N GLN A 62 -11.89 14.30 3.24
CA GLN A 62 -12.24 15.41 2.33
C GLN A 62 -12.84 16.60 3.08
N TYR A 63 -13.75 16.35 4.04
CA TYR A 63 -14.31 17.43 4.88
C TYR A 63 -13.23 18.16 5.65
N TYR A 64 -12.26 17.44 6.20
CA TYR A 64 -11.12 18.05 6.85
C TYR A 64 -10.39 19.04 5.94
N VAL A 65 -10.07 18.61 4.71
CA VAL A 65 -9.37 19.47 3.73
C VAL A 65 -10.21 20.69 3.37
N ASN A 66 -11.51 20.52 3.17
CA ASN A 66 -12.42 21.61 2.84
C ASN A 66 -12.53 22.63 3.98
N GLU A 67 -12.67 22.16 5.22
CA GLU A 67 -12.78 23.02 6.42
C GLU A 67 -11.49 23.79 6.70
N LYS A 68 -10.34 23.12 6.63
CA LYS A 68 -9.04 23.74 6.90
C LYS A 68 -8.40 24.40 5.68
N ASN A 69 -8.99 24.22 4.50
CA ASN A 69 -8.46 24.66 3.20
C ASN A 69 -6.98 24.28 3.01
N SER A 70 -6.58 23.12 3.57
CA SER A 70 -5.20 22.65 3.57
C SER A 70 -5.12 21.14 3.78
N ARG A 71 -4.19 20.50 3.06
CA ARG A 71 -3.83 19.08 3.21
C ARG A 71 -2.64 18.86 4.16
N ASN A 72 -1.99 19.91 4.62
CA ASN A 72 -0.69 19.82 5.31
C ASN A 72 -0.73 18.90 6.54
N LYS A 73 -1.78 18.97 7.37
CA LYS A 73 -1.86 18.12 8.55
C LYS A 73 -2.10 16.65 8.21
N ILE A 74 -2.88 16.36 7.17
CA ILE A 74 -3.02 15.00 6.65
C ILE A 74 -1.65 14.45 6.23
N ASN A 75 -0.91 15.21 5.45
CA ASN A 75 0.41 14.81 4.96
C ASN A 75 1.38 14.60 6.14
N GLN A 76 1.34 15.47 7.15
CA GLN A 76 2.15 15.34 8.35
C GLN A 76 1.75 14.09 9.15
N THR A 77 0.46 13.83 9.31
CA THR A 77 -0.05 12.63 10.00
C THR A 77 0.43 11.34 9.31
N ILE A 78 0.37 11.29 7.97
CA ILE A 78 0.91 10.15 7.20
C ILE A 78 2.41 9.99 7.46
N LEU A 79 3.17 11.08 7.37
CA LEU A 79 4.62 11.04 7.58
C LEU A 79 4.96 10.57 9.00
N ASP A 80 4.36 11.16 10.02
CA ASP A 80 4.64 10.86 11.42
C ASP A 80 4.27 9.42 11.78
N GLU A 81 3.13 8.94 11.28
CA GLU A 81 2.65 7.58 11.58
C GLU A 81 3.52 6.52 10.91
N PHE A 82 3.81 6.66 9.62
CA PHE A 82 4.48 5.62 8.85
C PHE A 82 6.01 5.74 8.79
N SER A 83 6.59 6.82 9.35
CA SER A 83 8.05 6.94 9.57
C SER A 83 8.53 6.26 10.86
N ARG A 84 7.62 5.81 11.73
CA ARG A 84 7.96 5.11 12.96
C ARG A 84 8.68 3.80 12.65
N ARG A 85 9.64 3.45 13.50
CA ARG A 85 10.28 2.13 13.42
C ARG A 85 9.29 1.06 13.86
N ALA A 86 8.98 0.14 12.96
CA ALA A 86 8.18 -1.03 13.23
C ALA A 86 9.01 -2.31 13.05
N GLN A 87 8.61 -3.38 13.73
CA GLN A 87 9.26 -4.68 13.58
C GLN A 87 8.53 -5.51 12.53
N LEU A 88 9.30 -6.13 11.64
CA LEU A 88 8.74 -7.06 10.66
C LEU A 88 8.06 -8.23 11.36
N THR A 89 6.80 -8.44 11.02
CA THR A 89 6.06 -9.61 11.50
C THR A 89 6.52 -10.87 10.79
N GLU A 90 6.17 -12.04 11.33
CA GLU A 90 6.48 -13.31 10.68
C GLU A 90 5.82 -13.43 9.29
N ASN A 91 4.63 -12.84 9.10
CA ASN A 91 3.98 -12.81 7.79
C ASN A 91 4.80 -12.05 6.74
N HIS A 92 5.38 -10.90 7.09
CA HIS A 92 6.28 -10.16 6.20
C HIS A 92 7.49 -10.99 5.81
N LYS A 93 8.12 -11.67 6.79
CA LYS A 93 9.29 -12.53 6.56
C LYS A 93 8.96 -13.74 5.68
N ILE A 94 7.80 -14.39 5.92
CA ILE A 94 7.34 -15.51 5.09
C ILE A 94 7.16 -15.04 3.64
N LEU A 95 6.42 -13.95 3.42
CA LEU A 95 6.18 -13.42 2.09
C LEU A 95 7.49 -13.04 1.37
N ALA A 96 8.43 -12.43 2.10
CA ALA A 96 9.71 -12.02 1.53
C ALA A 96 10.62 -13.20 1.11
N ARG A 97 10.51 -14.35 1.79
CA ARG A 97 11.26 -15.58 1.44
C ARG A 97 10.70 -16.31 0.22
N LEU A 98 9.44 -16.08 -0.12
CA LEU A 98 8.85 -16.70 -1.29
C LEU A 98 9.48 -16.16 -2.60
N PRO A 99 9.61 -16.99 -3.65
CA PRO A 99 10.10 -16.56 -4.95
C PRO A 99 9.00 -15.81 -5.72
N ILE A 100 8.53 -14.70 -5.17
CA ILE A 100 7.53 -13.80 -5.75
C ILE A 100 8.24 -12.53 -6.16
N ASP A 101 8.01 -12.08 -7.39
CA ASP A 101 8.63 -10.89 -7.97
C ASP A 101 7.70 -9.67 -8.02
N THR A 102 6.41 -9.84 -7.71
CA THR A 102 5.39 -8.81 -7.91
C THR A 102 4.54 -8.65 -6.67
N TYR A 103 4.60 -7.45 -6.07
CA TYR A 103 3.84 -7.06 -4.89
C TYR A 103 3.04 -5.81 -5.18
N TRP A 104 1.75 -5.85 -4.90
CA TRP A 104 0.85 -4.71 -4.95
C TRP A 104 0.40 -4.36 -3.54
N THR A 105 0.34 -3.08 -3.23
CA THR A 105 -0.16 -2.62 -1.92
C THR A 105 -0.86 -1.28 -2.01
N THR A 106 -1.82 -1.09 -1.12
CA THR A 106 -2.43 0.22 -0.83
C THR A 106 -1.80 0.89 0.39
N ASN A 107 -0.85 0.23 1.07
CA ASN A 107 -0.21 0.74 2.27
C ASN A 107 0.83 1.82 1.95
N TYR A 108 0.94 2.79 2.85
CA TYR A 108 1.95 3.86 2.74
C TYR A 108 3.32 3.46 3.33
N ASP A 109 3.34 2.50 4.28
CA ASP A 109 4.55 2.03 4.98
C ASP A 109 5.53 1.29 4.05
N SER A 110 6.74 1.01 4.55
CA SER A 110 7.81 0.31 3.82
C SER A 110 8.01 -1.14 4.25
N MET A 111 7.04 -1.75 4.96
CA MET A 111 7.25 -3.07 5.58
C MET A 111 7.53 -4.19 4.58
N ILE A 112 6.88 -4.16 3.41
CA ILE A 112 7.11 -5.16 2.35
C ILE A 112 8.53 -4.98 1.79
N GLU A 113 8.89 -3.74 1.46
CA GLU A 113 10.20 -3.39 0.93
C GLU A 113 11.34 -3.76 1.90
N ASP A 114 11.13 -3.47 3.18
CA ASP A 114 12.13 -3.74 4.23
C ASP A 114 12.29 -5.25 4.46
N ALA A 115 11.19 -6.00 4.43
CA ALA A 115 11.24 -7.45 4.52
C ALA A 115 12.00 -8.08 3.33
N LEU A 116 11.72 -7.62 2.12
CA LEU A 116 12.40 -8.08 0.92
C LEU A 116 13.90 -7.75 0.95
N LYS A 117 14.26 -6.52 1.36
CA LYS A 117 15.67 -6.10 1.52
C LYS A 117 16.39 -6.90 2.59
N GLN A 118 15.72 -7.25 3.69
CA GLN A 118 16.28 -8.08 4.75
C GLN A 118 16.62 -9.49 4.28
N GLU A 119 15.86 -10.03 3.31
CA GLU A 119 16.17 -11.29 2.63
C GLU A 119 17.19 -11.14 1.48
N GLY A 120 17.85 -9.98 1.37
CA GLY A 120 18.91 -9.71 0.39
C GLY A 120 18.40 -9.41 -1.01
N LYS A 121 17.10 -9.16 -1.21
CA LYS A 121 16.52 -8.88 -2.52
C LYS A 121 16.73 -7.43 -2.95
N ILE A 122 16.98 -7.22 -4.24
CA ILE A 122 16.98 -5.90 -4.88
C ILE A 122 15.53 -5.54 -5.19
N VAL A 123 15.01 -4.50 -4.55
CA VAL A 123 13.62 -4.09 -4.60
C VAL A 123 13.44 -2.82 -5.41
N ASP A 124 12.58 -2.89 -6.43
CA ASP A 124 12.18 -1.75 -7.26
C ASP A 124 10.80 -1.25 -6.79
N VAL A 125 10.73 0.00 -6.30
CA VAL A 125 9.51 0.55 -5.70
C VAL A 125 8.86 1.54 -6.66
N LYS A 126 7.56 1.34 -6.94
CA LYS A 126 6.73 2.17 -7.81
C LYS A 126 5.62 2.82 -7.00
N TYR A 127 5.60 4.14 -6.89
CA TYR A 127 4.57 4.89 -6.16
C TYR A 127 4.02 6.11 -6.92
N THR A 128 4.63 6.48 -8.07
CA THR A 128 4.12 7.48 -9.02
C THR A 128 4.16 6.93 -10.45
N ASN A 129 3.40 7.54 -11.37
CA ASN A 129 3.41 7.15 -12.79
C ASN A 129 4.82 7.22 -13.41
N ASP A 130 5.61 8.23 -13.04
CA ASP A 130 6.97 8.43 -13.55
C ASP A 130 7.92 7.28 -13.18
N HIS A 131 7.62 6.54 -12.12
CA HIS A 131 8.42 5.37 -11.72
C HIS A 131 8.08 4.10 -12.52
N LEU A 132 6.88 4.00 -13.12
CA LEU A 132 6.45 2.77 -13.81
C LEU A 132 7.33 2.40 -15.00
N PRO A 133 7.71 3.33 -15.90
CA PRO A 133 8.52 3.00 -17.07
C PRO A 133 10.00 2.77 -16.75
N VAL A 134 10.47 3.19 -15.58
CA VAL A 134 11.88 3.06 -15.17
C VAL A 134 12.03 1.84 -14.27
N SER A 135 12.94 0.94 -14.58
CA SER A 135 13.17 -0.27 -13.79
C SER A 135 14.61 -0.39 -13.32
N LEU A 136 14.80 -0.81 -12.08
CA LEU A 136 16.12 -1.16 -11.56
C LEU A 136 16.68 -2.37 -12.33
N HIS A 137 17.96 -2.28 -12.68
CA HIS A 137 18.67 -3.40 -13.28
C HIS A 137 18.85 -4.52 -12.25
N LYS A 138 18.60 -5.77 -12.68
CA LYS A 138 18.73 -6.97 -11.82
C LYS A 138 17.86 -6.94 -10.55
N LYS A 139 16.68 -6.32 -10.61
CA LYS A 139 15.74 -6.39 -9.50
C LYS A 139 15.23 -7.81 -9.27
N ASP A 140 15.05 -8.17 -8.01
CA ASP A 140 14.45 -9.46 -7.60
C ASP A 140 12.93 -9.32 -7.37
N ALA A 141 12.47 -8.12 -7.01
CA ALA A 141 11.06 -7.85 -6.79
C ALA A 141 10.68 -6.41 -7.14
N THR A 142 9.41 -6.21 -7.52
CA THR A 142 8.80 -4.89 -7.70
C THR A 142 7.65 -4.73 -6.72
N VAL A 143 7.64 -3.62 -5.98
CA VAL A 143 6.55 -3.23 -5.10
C VAL A 143 5.81 -2.05 -5.70
N TYR A 144 4.53 -2.25 -6.03
CA TYR A 144 3.63 -1.23 -6.58
C TYR A 144 2.76 -0.66 -5.45
N LYS A 145 3.00 0.58 -5.06
CA LYS A 145 2.26 1.30 -4.02
C LYS A 145 1.19 2.18 -4.65
N MET A 146 0.00 1.63 -4.82
CA MET A 146 -1.10 2.28 -5.56
C MET A 146 -1.52 3.60 -4.91
N HIS A 147 -1.55 3.66 -3.58
CA HIS A 147 -1.94 4.87 -2.86
C HIS A 147 -0.78 5.81 -2.53
N GLY A 148 0.42 5.53 -3.06
CA GLY A 148 1.60 6.35 -2.81
C GLY A 148 2.45 5.86 -1.63
N ASP A 149 3.41 6.66 -1.23
CA ASP A 149 4.42 6.34 -0.22
C ASP A 149 4.47 7.42 0.87
N TYR A 150 4.69 7.02 2.14
CA TYR A 150 4.72 7.96 3.27
C TYR A 150 5.84 9.01 3.14
N GLN A 151 6.94 8.70 2.46
CA GLN A 151 8.03 9.64 2.22
C GLN A 151 7.64 10.75 1.24
N HIS A 152 6.56 10.54 0.49
CA HIS A 152 6.03 11.48 -0.50
C HIS A 152 4.54 11.76 -0.27
N PRO A 153 4.15 12.28 0.91
CA PRO A 153 2.76 12.35 1.34
C PRO A 153 1.89 13.26 0.45
N ASN A 154 2.50 14.20 -0.27
CA ASN A 154 1.79 15.05 -1.23
C ASN A 154 1.20 14.28 -2.43
N SER A 155 1.74 13.10 -2.74
CA SER A 155 1.30 12.24 -3.85
C SER A 155 0.46 11.04 -3.41
N THR A 156 0.08 10.98 -2.12
CA THR A 156 -0.73 9.89 -1.59
C THR A 156 -2.20 10.05 -1.95
N THR A 157 -2.88 8.92 -2.13
CA THR A 157 -4.33 8.85 -2.36
C THR A 157 -5.03 8.60 -1.03
N LEU A 158 -5.78 9.59 -0.51
CA LEU A 158 -6.46 9.47 0.78
C LEU A 158 -7.83 10.16 0.81
N ILE A 159 -7.96 11.37 0.24
CA ILE A 159 -9.21 12.13 0.23
C ILE A 159 -10.08 11.76 -0.98
N LYS A 160 -11.36 12.08 -0.93
CA LYS A 160 -12.32 11.76 -1.99
C LYS A 160 -11.87 12.27 -3.37
N ASP A 161 -11.38 13.49 -3.43
CA ASP A 161 -10.84 14.08 -4.67
C ASP A 161 -9.72 13.24 -5.28
N ASP A 162 -8.85 12.62 -4.46
CA ASP A 162 -7.77 11.75 -4.96
C ASP A 162 -8.33 10.51 -5.64
N TYR A 163 -9.39 9.91 -5.08
CA TYR A 163 -10.05 8.73 -5.65
C TYR A 163 -10.83 9.07 -6.91
N GLU A 164 -11.56 10.19 -6.92
CA GLU A 164 -12.31 10.64 -8.10
C GLU A 164 -11.38 10.96 -9.28
N LYS A 165 -10.21 11.55 -9.00
CA LYS A 165 -9.19 11.89 -9.98
C LYS A 165 -8.15 10.77 -10.21
N TYR A 166 -8.32 9.60 -9.57
CA TYR A 166 -7.34 8.52 -9.64
C TYR A 166 -7.10 8.06 -11.08
N HIS A 167 -8.15 7.96 -11.88
CA HIS A 167 -8.07 7.60 -13.29
C HIS A 167 -7.31 8.63 -14.16
N LEU A 168 -7.16 9.87 -13.69
CA LEU A 168 -6.35 10.90 -14.35
C LEU A 168 -4.91 10.87 -13.84
N ASN A 169 -4.74 10.77 -12.52
CA ASN A 169 -3.45 10.96 -11.87
C ASN A 169 -2.62 9.67 -11.78
N LYS A 170 -3.27 8.51 -11.76
CA LYS A 170 -2.64 7.19 -11.57
C LYS A 170 -3.20 6.12 -12.53
N ASN A 171 -3.64 6.53 -13.72
CA ASN A 171 -4.18 5.62 -14.73
C ASN A 171 -3.20 4.48 -15.06
N ASP A 172 -1.91 4.76 -15.12
CA ASP A 172 -0.89 3.79 -15.51
C ASP A 172 -0.75 2.66 -14.47
N PHE A 173 -1.00 2.95 -13.17
CA PHE A 173 -1.12 1.91 -12.15
C PHE A 173 -2.31 0.97 -12.42
N PHE A 174 -3.45 1.50 -12.87
CA PHE A 174 -4.58 0.65 -13.26
C PHE A 174 -4.26 -0.23 -14.46
N VAL A 175 -3.61 0.34 -15.47
CA VAL A 175 -3.19 -0.42 -16.66
C VAL A 175 -2.22 -1.53 -16.28
N ALA A 176 -1.20 -1.22 -15.47
CA ALA A 176 -0.24 -2.20 -14.97
C ALA A 176 -0.91 -3.30 -14.11
N LEU A 177 -1.80 -2.91 -13.18
CA LEU A 177 -2.53 -3.87 -12.36
C LEU A 177 -3.40 -4.80 -13.21
N ARG A 178 -4.15 -4.26 -14.17
CA ARG A 178 -4.96 -5.07 -15.11
C ARG A 178 -4.11 -6.05 -15.90
N GLY A 179 -2.94 -5.63 -16.36
CA GLY A 179 -1.98 -6.51 -17.02
C GLY A 179 -1.55 -7.66 -16.11
N HIS A 180 -1.20 -7.39 -14.86
CA HIS A 180 -0.82 -8.44 -13.90
C HIS A 180 -1.99 -9.35 -13.54
N LEU A 181 -3.21 -8.85 -13.36
CA LEU A 181 -4.39 -9.67 -13.10
C LEU A 181 -4.72 -10.65 -14.24
N LEU A 182 -4.27 -10.39 -15.46
CA LEU A 182 -4.44 -11.29 -16.61
C LEU A 182 -3.32 -12.32 -16.72
N THR A 183 -2.14 -12.07 -16.13
CA THR A 183 -0.93 -12.87 -16.30
C THR A 183 -0.45 -13.53 -15.01
N LYS A 184 -0.86 -13.03 -13.84
CA LYS A 184 -0.51 -13.54 -12.51
C LYS A 184 -1.77 -14.02 -11.77
N LYS A 185 -1.58 -14.83 -10.74
CA LYS A 185 -2.63 -15.28 -9.82
C LYS A 185 -2.38 -14.77 -8.41
#